data_3771672c710b6074b36dd2c348d43791
#
_entry.id   3771672c710b6074b36dd2c348d43791
#
_cell.length_a   1.000
_cell.length_b   1.000
_cell.length_c   1.000
_cell.angle_alpha   90.00
_cell.angle_beta   90.00
_cell.angle_gamma   90.00
#
_symmetry.space_group_name_H-M   'P 1'
#
loop_
_entity.id
_entity.type
_entity.pdbx_description
1 polymer ?
#
loop_
_entity_poly.entity_id
_entity_poly.type
_entity_poly.pdbx_seq_one_letter_code
_entity_poly.pdbx_strand_id
1 'polypeptide(L)'
;IRRACRANRCEIQRRPGKGLFKHRWYQGGVHAARFQFQEVAVARAQRSKGSLSVVLADIDHFKSVNDTYGHGAGDLVLKAVAGALVVAARSTDVVARYGGEELCLVLEGTAAEGAARLAERMRLAVKALRFDTDKGALSVTTSFGVGVWEAGDDGPGVLARADQRLYQAKARGRDRVVAS
;
A
#
# COMPACT_ATOMS: atom_id res chain seq x y z
N ILE A 1 -7.49 4.62 -28.71
CA ILE A 1 -7.32 3.20 -29.06
C ILE A 1 -7.69 2.38 -27.82
N ARG A 2 -8.88 1.74 -27.86
CA ARG A 2 -9.37 0.86 -26.82
C ARG A 2 -8.61 -0.46 -26.88
N ARG A 3 -7.92 -0.86 -25.80
CA ARG A 3 -7.54 -2.27 -25.60
C ARG A 3 -8.13 -2.77 -24.30
N ALA A 4 -8.84 -3.88 -24.43
CA ALA A 4 -9.58 -4.57 -23.40
C ALA A 4 -8.67 -4.96 -22.23
N CYS A 5 -9.08 -4.64 -21.01
CA CYS A 5 -8.60 -5.27 -19.78
C CYS A 5 -9.05 -6.73 -19.79
N ARG A 6 -8.16 -7.66 -20.03
CA ARG A 6 -8.37 -9.07 -19.65
C ARG A 6 -8.09 -9.19 -18.15
N ALA A 7 -8.93 -9.96 -17.48
CA ALA A 7 -8.99 -10.16 -16.04
C ALA A 7 -7.59 -10.26 -15.37
N ASN A 8 -7.44 -9.59 -14.24
CA ASN A 8 -6.43 -9.75 -13.20
C ASN A 8 -5.01 -9.18 -13.41
N ARG A 9 -4.76 -8.29 -14.37
CA ARG A 9 -3.45 -7.65 -14.47
C ARG A 9 -3.58 -6.20 -14.98
N CYS A 10 -3.38 -5.22 -14.12
CA CYS A 10 -3.25 -3.83 -14.53
C CYS A 10 -1.74 -3.52 -14.63
N GLU A 11 -1.19 -3.52 -15.84
CA GLU A 11 0.16 -3.02 -16.10
C GLU A 11 0.09 -1.50 -16.25
N ILE A 12 0.74 -0.78 -15.35
CA ILE A 12 1.02 0.65 -15.55
C ILE A 12 2.25 0.74 -16.46
N GLN A 13 2.03 0.93 -17.76
CA GLN A 13 3.11 1.21 -18.71
C GLN A 13 3.63 2.63 -18.50
N ARG A 14 4.90 2.77 -18.12
CA ARG A 14 5.63 4.03 -18.16
C ARG A 14 6.17 4.30 -19.56
N ARG A 15 6.32 5.60 -19.89
CA ARG A 15 6.89 6.13 -21.13
C ARG A 15 8.25 5.50 -21.48
N PRO A 16 8.58 5.32 -22.75
CA PRO A 16 9.84 4.72 -23.18
C PRO A 16 11.03 5.63 -22.78
N GLY A 17 12.00 5.07 -22.06
CA GLY A 17 13.27 5.74 -21.76
C GLY A 17 13.92 5.45 -20.41
N LYS A 18 13.26 4.83 -19.44
CA LYS A 18 13.90 4.44 -18.17
C LYS A 18 13.34 3.10 -17.69
N GLY A 19 14.22 2.14 -17.57
CA GLY A 19 14.14 0.79 -17.02
C GLY A 19 12.77 0.19 -16.69
N LEU A 20 12.55 -1.00 -17.22
CA LEU A 20 11.35 -1.82 -16.95
C LEU A 20 11.25 -2.14 -15.45
N PHE A 21 10.49 -1.35 -14.70
CA PHE A 21 10.10 -1.72 -13.34
C PHE A 21 8.84 -2.57 -13.40
N LYS A 22 8.97 -3.88 -13.21
CA LYS A 22 7.85 -4.79 -13.02
C LYS A 22 7.33 -4.64 -11.59
N HIS A 23 6.55 -3.61 -11.31
CA HIS A 23 5.75 -3.58 -10.09
C HIS A 23 4.54 -4.49 -10.28
N ARG A 24 4.44 -5.50 -9.46
CA ARG A 24 3.34 -6.45 -9.49
C ARG A 24 2.15 -5.87 -8.73
N TRP A 25 1.27 -5.17 -9.42
CA TRP A 25 -0.03 -4.76 -8.90
C TRP A 25 -1.00 -5.94 -9.02
N TYR A 26 -1.55 -6.40 -7.91
CA TYR A 26 -2.54 -7.47 -7.89
C TYR A 26 -3.93 -6.91 -7.60
N GLN A 27 -4.80 -6.95 -8.62
CA GLN A 27 -6.25 -6.83 -8.46
C GLN A 27 -6.83 -8.22 -8.76
N GLY A 28 -7.26 -8.93 -7.75
CA GLY A 28 -7.98 -10.19 -7.95
C GLY A 28 -7.90 -11.13 -6.77
N GLY A 29 -9.04 -11.73 -6.39
CA GLY A 29 -9.16 -12.83 -5.44
C GLY A 29 -8.49 -12.55 -4.09
N VAL A 30 -9.06 -11.62 -3.33
CA VAL A 30 -8.43 -10.93 -2.18
C VAL A 30 -7.85 -11.89 -1.11
N HIS A 31 -8.30 -13.14 -1.02
CA HIS A 31 -7.88 -14.04 0.06
C HIS A 31 -6.67 -14.93 -0.26
N ALA A 32 -6.55 -15.48 -1.46
CA ALA A 32 -5.47 -16.43 -1.76
C ALA A 32 -4.11 -15.77 -2.04
N ALA A 33 -4.08 -14.64 -2.75
CA ALA A 33 -2.84 -13.91 -3.00
C ALA A 33 -2.27 -13.24 -1.72
N ARG A 34 -3.14 -12.89 -0.76
CA ARG A 34 -2.81 -12.26 0.52
C ARG A 34 -1.85 -13.11 1.36
N PHE A 35 -2.16 -14.42 1.51
CA PHE A 35 -1.38 -15.34 2.33
C PHE A 35 -0.09 -15.77 1.64
N GLN A 36 -0.12 -16.01 0.35
CA GLN A 36 1.02 -16.55 -0.38
C GLN A 36 2.26 -15.64 -0.37
N PHE A 37 2.07 -14.31 -0.49
CA PHE A 37 3.21 -13.37 -0.48
C PHE A 37 3.84 -13.23 0.89
N GLN A 38 3.03 -13.20 1.95
CA GLN A 38 3.51 -13.07 3.31
C GLN A 38 4.29 -14.32 3.74
N GLU A 39 3.76 -15.51 3.45
CA GLU A 39 4.43 -16.78 3.75
C GLU A 39 5.76 -16.92 3.03
N VAL A 40 5.82 -16.56 1.75
CA VAL A 40 7.05 -16.60 0.96
C VAL A 40 8.08 -15.58 1.49
N ALA A 41 7.65 -14.37 1.83
CA ALA A 41 8.54 -13.33 2.35
C ALA A 41 9.07 -13.69 3.75
N VAL A 42 8.21 -14.22 4.65
CA VAL A 42 8.63 -14.71 5.97
C VAL A 42 9.60 -15.89 5.83
N ALA A 43 9.29 -16.87 4.98
CA ALA A 43 10.18 -18.00 4.74
C ALA A 43 11.54 -17.57 4.16
N ARG A 44 11.60 -16.51 3.37
CA ARG A 44 12.85 -15.93 2.89
C ARG A 44 13.59 -15.20 4.00
N ALA A 45 12.91 -14.37 4.78
CA ALA A 45 13.51 -13.65 5.91
C ALA A 45 14.12 -14.63 6.93
N GLN A 46 13.42 -15.71 7.26
CA GLN A 46 13.92 -16.77 8.14
C GLN A 46 15.19 -17.42 7.60
N ARG A 47 15.22 -17.78 6.30
CA ARG A 47 16.38 -18.42 5.68
C ARG A 47 17.60 -17.52 5.57
N SER A 48 17.37 -16.24 5.20
CA SER A 48 18.45 -15.27 4.99
C SER A 48 18.88 -14.57 6.28
N LYS A 49 18.18 -14.79 7.41
CA LYS A 49 18.30 -13.99 8.65
C LYS A 49 18.19 -12.49 8.37
N GLY A 50 17.40 -12.15 7.36
CA GLY A 50 17.22 -10.78 6.90
C GLY A 50 16.05 -10.10 7.59
N SER A 51 16.00 -8.78 7.51
CA SER A 51 14.87 -7.99 8.00
C SER A 51 13.67 -8.10 7.05
N LEU A 52 12.47 -8.07 7.60
CA LEU A 52 11.22 -8.00 6.84
C LEU A 52 10.26 -7.05 7.55
N SER A 53 9.64 -6.18 6.80
CA SER A 53 8.56 -5.33 7.32
C SER A 53 7.33 -5.44 6.43
N VAL A 54 6.16 -5.37 7.06
CA VAL A 54 4.86 -5.26 6.41
C VAL A 54 4.27 -3.91 6.76
N VAL A 55 3.76 -3.19 5.78
CA VAL A 55 3.08 -1.90 5.99
C VAL A 55 1.65 -2.02 5.51
N LEU A 56 0.70 -1.75 6.39
CA LEU A 56 -0.70 -1.54 6.01
C LEU A 56 -0.97 -0.05 5.89
N ALA A 57 -1.68 0.33 4.85
CA ALA A 57 -2.09 1.69 4.55
C ALA A 57 -3.59 1.72 4.27
N ASP A 58 -4.26 2.77 4.72
CA ASP A 58 -5.70 2.96 4.50
C ASP A 58 -5.97 4.43 4.17
N ILE A 59 -6.77 4.67 3.14
CA ILE A 59 -7.13 6.01 2.70
C ILE A 59 -8.13 6.61 3.68
N ASP A 60 -7.71 7.66 4.36
CA ASP A 60 -8.52 8.30 5.39
C ASP A 60 -9.83 8.86 4.81
N HIS A 61 -10.95 8.55 5.48
CA HIS A 61 -12.28 9.03 5.09
C HIS A 61 -12.72 8.67 3.67
N PHE A 62 -12.23 7.54 3.11
CA PHE A 62 -12.52 7.16 1.73
C PHE A 62 -14.03 6.98 1.45
N LYS A 63 -14.79 6.48 2.44
CA LYS A 63 -16.24 6.43 2.33
C LYS A 63 -16.84 7.82 2.08
N SER A 64 -16.39 8.83 2.81
CA SER A 64 -16.86 10.22 2.62
C SER A 64 -16.53 10.75 1.21
N VAL A 65 -15.39 10.33 0.64
CA VAL A 65 -15.05 10.66 -0.76
C VAL A 65 -16.09 10.06 -1.71
N ASN A 66 -16.42 8.78 -1.56
CA ASN A 66 -17.43 8.12 -2.38
C ASN A 66 -18.82 8.75 -2.21
N ASP A 67 -19.22 9.01 -0.97
CA ASP A 67 -20.54 9.57 -0.65
C ASP A 67 -20.69 11.00 -1.19
N THR A 68 -19.62 11.80 -1.17
CA THR A 68 -19.64 13.20 -1.60
C THR A 68 -19.41 13.35 -3.10
N TYR A 69 -18.42 12.66 -3.66
CA TYR A 69 -17.94 12.87 -5.04
C TYR A 69 -18.31 11.73 -5.99
N GLY A 70 -18.92 10.66 -5.46
CA GLY A 70 -19.32 9.48 -6.24
C GLY A 70 -18.19 8.46 -6.39
N HIS A 71 -18.57 7.21 -6.71
CA HIS A 71 -17.64 6.09 -6.85
C HIS A 71 -16.56 6.31 -7.95
N GLY A 72 -16.89 7.06 -9.00
CA GLY A 72 -15.91 7.39 -10.04
C GLY A 72 -14.73 8.22 -9.51
N ALA A 73 -15.00 9.19 -8.62
CA ALA A 73 -13.97 9.98 -7.95
C ALA A 73 -13.16 9.10 -6.97
N GLY A 74 -13.84 8.22 -6.21
CA GLY A 74 -13.16 7.25 -5.35
C GLY A 74 -12.21 6.33 -6.11
N ASP A 75 -12.60 5.85 -7.28
CA ASP A 75 -11.74 5.04 -8.14
C ASP A 75 -10.50 5.80 -8.64
N LEU A 76 -10.65 7.08 -8.98
CA LEU A 76 -9.53 7.94 -9.36
C LEU A 76 -8.58 8.14 -8.19
N VAL A 77 -9.11 8.45 -7.00
CA VAL A 77 -8.33 8.59 -5.77
C VAL A 77 -7.56 7.31 -5.47
N LEU A 78 -8.23 6.16 -5.46
CA LEU A 78 -7.60 4.86 -5.18
C LEU A 78 -6.46 4.56 -6.14
N LYS A 79 -6.66 4.80 -7.45
CA LYS A 79 -5.62 4.59 -8.48
C LYS A 79 -4.43 5.53 -8.29
N ALA A 80 -4.69 6.81 -7.97
CA ALA A 80 -3.63 7.79 -7.77
C ALA A 80 -2.81 7.49 -6.50
N VAL A 81 -3.48 7.14 -5.41
CA VAL A 81 -2.83 6.72 -4.16
C VAL A 81 -1.97 5.50 -4.40
N ALA A 82 -2.52 4.44 -5.00
CA ALA A 82 -1.76 3.24 -5.34
C ALA A 82 -0.54 3.55 -6.22
N GLY A 83 -0.71 4.44 -7.22
CA GLY A 83 0.38 4.91 -8.08
C GLY A 83 1.48 5.63 -7.29
N ALA A 84 1.11 6.49 -6.34
CA ALA A 84 2.06 7.19 -5.48
C ALA A 84 2.88 6.22 -4.60
N LEU A 85 2.22 5.20 -4.02
CA LEU A 85 2.90 4.18 -3.24
C LEU A 85 3.87 3.36 -4.10
N VAL A 86 3.45 2.93 -5.29
CA VAL A 86 4.29 2.19 -6.24
C VAL A 86 5.51 3.00 -6.67
N VAL A 87 5.36 4.30 -6.91
CA VAL A 87 6.48 5.19 -7.28
C VAL A 87 7.49 5.35 -6.15
N ALA A 88 7.01 5.36 -4.91
CA ALA A 88 7.85 5.48 -3.73
C ALA A 88 8.53 4.16 -3.34
N ALA A 89 7.97 3.01 -3.68
CA ALA A 89 8.49 1.68 -3.39
C ALA A 89 9.70 1.33 -4.28
N ARG A 90 10.56 0.41 -3.80
CA ARG A 90 11.66 -0.17 -4.59
C ARG A 90 11.11 -1.25 -5.53
N SER A 91 11.87 -1.63 -6.54
CA SER A 91 11.51 -2.71 -7.47
C SER A 91 11.35 -4.08 -6.79
N THR A 92 12.01 -4.27 -5.66
CA THR A 92 11.94 -5.49 -4.82
C THR A 92 10.74 -5.49 -3.88
N ASP A 93 10.15 -4.32 -3.61
CA ASP A 93 9.02 -4.19 -2.71
C ASP A 93 7.73 -4.63 -3.43
N VAL A 94 6.84 -5.25 -2.69
CA VAL A 94 5.51 -5.62 -3.19
C VAL A 94 4.49 -4.61 -2.69
N VAL A 95 3.69 -4.06 -3.60
CA VAL A 95 2.54 -3.21 -3.27
C VAL A 95 1.28 -3.91 -3.79
N ALA A 96 0.32 -4.15 -2.91
CA ALA A 96 -0.91 -4.85 -3.24
C ALA A 96 -2.13 -4.16 -2.63
N ARG A 97 -3.29 -4.26 -3.30
CA ARG A 97 -4.57 -3.89 -2.70
C ARG A 97 -4.97 -4.98 -1.70
N TYR A 98 -5.21 -4.58 -0.45
CA TYR A 98 -5.52 -5.48 0.65
C TYR A 98 -7.03 -5.61 0.90
N GLY A 99 -7.76 -4.52 0.77
CA GLY A 99 -9.20 -4.43 0.95
C GLY A 99 -9.83 -3.40 0.01
N GLY A 100 -10.97 -2.83 0.37
CA GLY A 100 -11.66 -1.78 -0.40
C GLY A 100 -10.77 -0.57 -0.67
N GLU A 101 -10.32 0.09 0.40
CA GLU A 101 -9.42 1.25 0.39
C GLU A 101 -8.05 0.97 1.03
N GLU A 102 -7.82 -0.29 1.41
CA GLU A 102 -6.62 -0.73 2.11
C GLU A 102 -5.56 -1.25 1.13
N LEU A 103 -4.32 -0.90 1.39
CA LEU A 103 -3.13 -1.29 0.64
C LEU A 103 -2.13 -1.96 1.60
N CYS A 104 -1.45 -2.98 1.11
CA CYS A 104 -0.42 -3.71 1.85
C CYS A 104 0.90 -3.63 1.09
N LEU A 105 1.98 -3.40 1.82
CA LEU A 105 3.33 -3.45 1.29
C LEU A 105 4.14 -4.51 2.04
N VAL A 106 4.93 -5.26 1.28
CA VAL A 106 5.91 -6.21 1.83
C VAL A 106 7.29 -5.74 1.44
N LEU A 107 8.12 -5.44 2.44
CA LEU A 107 9.42 -4.80 2.32
C LEU A 107 10.51 -5.77 2.77
N GLU A 108 11.03 -6.57 1.84
CA GLU A 108 12.13 -7.51 2.10
C GLU A 108 13.45 -6.73 2.36
N GLY A 109 14.25 -7.18 3.31
CA GLY A 109 15.51 -6.55 3.66
C GLY A 109 15.38 -5.16 4.29
N THR A 110 14.21 -4.86 4.88
CA THR A 110 13.91 -3.54 5.43
C THR A 110 13.55 -3.65 6.91
N ALA A 111 14.34 -3.01 7.77
CA ALA A 111 14.11 -2.92 9.21
C ALA A 111 13.09 -1.81 9.55
N ALA A 112 12.67 -1.76 10.82
CA ALA A 112 11.65 -0.86 11.35
C ALA A 112 11.80 0.61 10.90
N GLU A 113 13.00 1.17 11.10
CA GLU A 113 13.27 2.56 10.74
C GLU A 113 13.17 2.83 9.23
N GLY A 114 13.67 1.88 8.41
CA GLY A 114 13.59 1.96 6.96
C GLY A 114 12.15 1.94 6.47
N ALA A 115 11.32 1.05 7.05
CA ALA A 115 9.92 0.94 6.75
C ALA A 115 9.13 2.18 7.19
N ALA A 116 9.43 2.72 8.38
CA ALA A 116 8.81 3.94 8.88
C ALA A 116 9.14 5.16 8.00
N ARG A 117 10.41 5.32 7.60
CA ARG A 117 10.82 6.39 6.66
C ARG A 117 10.15 6.26 5.30
N LEU A 118 10.01 5.04 4.79
CA LEU A 118 9.30 4.80 3.52
C LEU A 118 7.82 5.14 3.65
N ALA A 119 7.16 4.67 4.71
CA ALA A 119 5.75 4.96 4.97
C ALA A 119 5.50 6.47 5.11
N GLU A 120 6.37 7.21 5.80
CA GLU A 120 6.25 8.66 5.93
C GLU A 120 6.42 9.38 4.58
N ARG A 121 7.38 8.96 3.76
CA ARG A 121 7.53 9.48 2.39
C ARG A 121 6.28 9.21 1.55
N MET A 122 5.67 8.03 1.67
CA MET A 122 4.42 7.67 1.00
C MET A 122 3.26 8.53 1.48
N ARG A 123 3.13 8.72 2.81
CA ARG A 123 2.11 9.58 3.40
C ARG A 123 2.17 10.99 2.84
N LEU A 124 3.37 11.58 2.80
CA LEU A 124 3.57 12.93 2.24
C LEU A 124 3.27 12.99 0.75
N ALA A 125 3.64 11.95 -0.02
CA ALA A 125 3.33 11.86 -1.44
C ALA A 125 1.82 11.80 -1.69
N VAL A 126 1.08 11.03 -0.89
CA VAL A 126 -0.40 10.99 -0.97
C VAL A 126 -1.01 12.33 -0.57
N LYS A 127 -0.56 12.92 0.53
CA LYS A 127 -1.05 14.23 1.01
C LYS A 127 -0.85 15.36 0.00
N ALA A 128 0.13 15.24 -0.89
CA ALA A 128 0.39 16.19 -1.97
C ALA A 128 -0.53 16.02 -3.19
N LEU A 129 -1.28 14.93 -3.31
CA LEU A 129 -2.20 14.70 -4.41
C LEU A 129 -3.35 15.72 -4.36
N ARG A 130 -3.75 16.17 -5.55
CA ARG A 130 -4.92 17.05 -5.73
C ARG A 130 -5.76 16.50 -6.87
N PHE A 131 -7.05 16.55 -6.69
CA PHE A 131 -8.02 16.06 -7.66
C PHE A 131 -9.02 17.18 -7.94
N ASP A 132 -9.19 17.49 -9.21
CA ASP A 132 -10.25 18.40 -9.65
C ASP A 132 -11.50 17.57 -9.93
N THR A 133 -12.60 17.93 -9.30
CA THR A 133 -13.90 17.28 -9.46
C THR A 133 -14.97 18.30 -9.80
N ASP A 134 -16.10 17.84 -10.31
CA ASP A 134 -17.26 18.69 -10.58
C ASP A 134 -17.80 19.41 -9.32
N LYS A 135 -17.43 18.91 -8.14
CA LYS A 135 -17.80 19.47 -6.83
C LYS A 135 -16.66 20.25 -6.15
N GLY A 136 -15.60 20.56 -6.90
CA GLY A 136 -14.44 21.31 -6.41
C GLY A 136 -13.20 20.44 -6.17
N ALA A 137 -12.18 21.08 -5.61
CA ALA A 137 -10.90 20.42 -5.34
C ALA A 137 -11.01 19.42 -4.20
N LEU A 138 -10.49 18.22 -4.40
CA LEU A 138 -10.42 17.15 -3.41
C LEU A 138 -8.95 16.82 -3.07
N SER A 139 -8.68 16.63 -1.80
CA SER A 139 -7.43 16.05 -1.29
C SER A 139 -7.72 14.94 -0.30
N VAL A 140 -6.80 13.99 -0.17
CA VAL A 140 -6.91 12.86 0.75
C VAL A 140 -5.63 12.68 1.53
N THR A 141 -5.74 12.02 2.68
CA THR A 141 -4.61 11.55 3.47
C THR A 141 -4.66 10.03 3.59
N THR A 142 -3.61 9.46 4.14
CA THR A 142 -3.50 8.01 4.35
C THR A 142 -2.83 7.76 5.68
N SER A 143 -3.39 6.85 6.45
CA SER A 143 -2.82 6.34 7.69
C SER A 143 -2.03 5.06 7.43
N PHE A 144 -0.92 4.87 8.16
CA PHE A 144 -0.01 3.75 7.98
C PHE A 144 0.30 3.06 9.32
N GLY A 145 0.27 1.72 9.31
CA GLY A 145 0.77 0.87 10.37
C GLY A 145 1.91 -0.01 9.88
N VAL A 146 3.04 -0.04 10.60
CA VAL A 146 4.24 -0.79 10.22
C VAL A 146 4.41 -1.98 11.15
N GLY A 147 4.31 -3.20 10.65
CA GLY A 147 4.68 -4.44 11.33
C GLY A 147 6.09 -4.85 10.94
N VAL A 148 6.92 -5.19 11.92
CA VAL A 148 8.27 -5.72 11.69
C VAL A 148 8.28 -7.19 12.06
N TRP A 149 8.89 -7.99 11.22
CA TRP A 149 9.08 -9.41 11.49
C TRP A 149 10.14 -9.60 12.59
N GLU A 150 9.83 -10.46 13.55
CA GLU A 150 10.72 -10.88 14.62
C GLU A 150 10.96 -12.39 14.53
N ALA A 151 12.06 -12.87 15.07
CA ALA A 151 12.39 -14.29 15.01
C ALA A 151 11.30 -15.13 15.70
N GLY A 152 10.71 -16.06 14.94
CA GLY A 152 9.58 -16.87 15.38
C GLY A 152 8.21 -16.40 14.93
N ASP A 153 8.10 -15.20 14.34
CA ASP A 153 6.85 -14.76 13.72
C ASP A 153 6.49 -15.59 12.48
N ASP A 154 5.20 -15.79 12.31
CA ASP A 154 4.60 -16.18 11.03
C ASP A 154 4.08 -14.94 10.26
N GLY A 155 3.60 -15.14 9.03
CA GLY A 155 3.04 -14.05 8.22
C GLY A 155 1.85 -13.35 8.88
N PRO A 156 0.86 -14.10 9.43
CA PRO A 156 -0.24 -13.55 10.19
C PRO A 156 0.17 -12.67 11.37
N GLY A 157 1.21 -13.05 12.12
CA GLY A 157 1.70 -12.29 13.28
C GLY A 157 2.25 -10.91 12.91
N VAL A 158 3.07 -10.85 11.87
CA VAL A 158 3.60 -9.57 11.36
C VAL A 158 2.47 -8.67 10.85
N LEU A 159 1.51 -9.25 10.15
CA LEU A 159 0.35 -8.52 9.64
C LEU A 159 -0.53 -7.98 10.76
N ALA A 160 -0.83 -8.78 11.77
CA ALA A 160 -1.63 -8.36 12.92
C ALA A 160 -0.97 -7.18 13.66
N ARG A 161 0.36 -7.18 13.76
CA ARG A 161 1.13 -6.07 14.32
C ARG A 161 1.00 -4.80 13.46
N ALA A 162 1.03 -4.91 12.13
CA ALA A 162 0.80 -3.78 11.24
C ALA A 162 -0.64 -3.25 11.34
N ASP A 163 -1.63 -4.13 11.43
CA ASP A 163 -3.04 -3.78 11.59
C ASP A 163 -3.30 -3.02 12.91
N GLN A 164 -2.78 -3.53 14.02
CA GLN A 164 -2.88 -2.86 15.32
C GLN A 164 -2.32 -1.44 15.27
N ARG A 165 -1.17 -1.25 14.60
CA ARG A 165 -0.54 0.06 14.45
C ARG A 165 -1.31 0.97 13.49
N LEU A 166 -1.90 0.43 12.44
CA LEU A 166 -2.80 1.17 11.56
C LEU A 166 -4.04 1.65 12.33
N TYR A 167 -4.64 0.79 13.14
CA TYR A 167 -5.72 1.17 14.03
C TYR A 167 -5.33 2.33 14.97
N GLN A 168 -4.13 2.25 15.58
CA GLN A 168 -3.61 3.35 16.41
C GLN A 168 -3.40 4.64 15.61
N ALA A 169 -2.91 4.56 14.37
CA ALA A 169 -2.76 5.72 13.50
C ALA A 169 -4.11 6.41 13.27
N LYS A 170 -5.15 5.62 12.97
CA LYS A 170 -6.52 6.13 12.79
C LYS A 170 -7.08 6.74 14.09
N ALA A 171 -6.91 6.06 15.23
CA ALA A 171 -7.39 6.52 16.53
C ALA A 171 -6.71 7.82 17.02
N ARG A 172 -5.43 8.01 16.69
CA ARG A 172 -4.66 9.20 17.06
C ARG A 172 -4.88 10.41 16.12
N GLY A 173 -5.90 10.39 15.24
CA GLY A 173 -6.27 11.52 14.38
C GLY A 173 -5.82 11.38 12.93
N ARG A 174 -5.49 10.16 12.47
CA ARG A 174 -5.18 9.86 11.05
C ARG A 174 -3.95 10.60 10.50
N ASP A 175 -3.74 10.57 9.16
CA ASP A 175 -2.64 11.26 8.46
C ASP A 175 -1.29 11.08 9.18
N ARG A 176 -0.93 9.82 9.49
CA ARG A 176 0.30 9.49 10.22
C ARG A 176 0.77 8.06 10.00
N VAL A 177 2.02 7.85 10.40
CA VAL A 177 2.65 6.53 10.48
C VAL A 177 2.78 6.15 11.95
N VAL A 178 2.44 4.89 12.28
CA VAL A 178 2.76 4.26 13.57
C VAL A 178 3.63 3.04 13.29
N ALA A 179 4.85 3.04 13.86
CA ALA A 179 5.85 1.98 13.67
C ALA A 179 6.31 1.33 14.98
N SER A 180 5.96 1.89 16.12
CA SER A 180 6.29 1.39 17.47
C SER A 180 5.18 1.77 18.45
#